data_968c0eb35c52b513c9a87f6db61f188c
#
_entry.id   968c0eb35c52b513c9a87f6db61f188c
#
_cell.length_a   1.000
_cell.length_b   1.000
_cell.length_c   1.000
_cell.angle_alpha   90.00
_cell.angle_beta   90.00
_cell.angle_gamma   90.00
#
_symmetry.space_group_name_H-M   'P 1'
#
loop_
_entity.id
_entity.type
_entity.pdbx_description
1 polymer ?
#
loop_
_entity_poly.entity_id
_entity_poly.type
_entity_poly.pdbx_seq_one_letter_code
_entity_poly.pdbx_strand_id
1 'polypeptide(L)'
;MGQPRFLIVSRPARTGAVGGDAVWRLLGANNRHLGQGGETFRDIPDCLAAIERLRLGLDRGRPSISPVDHGQLWRWRLDLDGLTIACSTRAYRRQRECQYSLARFVAGARGAEPALHARAASALRPRGTA
;
A
#
# COMPACT_ATOMS: atom_id res chain seq x y z
N MET A 1 3.86 -20.46 -2.45
CA MET A 1 3.79 -19.60 -3.39
C MET A 1 2.61 -18.79 -3.40
N GLY A 2 2.49 -17.73 -2.82
CA GLY A 2 1.36 -16.88 -2.79
C GLY A 2 1.28 -16.00 -3.99
N GLN A 3 0.08 -15.80 -4.50
CA GLN A 3 -0.19 -14.74 -5.44
C GLN A 3 -0.06 -13.41 -4.72
N PRO A 4 0.35 -12.35 -5.40
CA PRO A 4 0.25 -11.02 -4.81
C PRO A 4 -1.20 -10.72 -4.45
N ARG A 5 -1.39 -10.01 -3.36
CA ARG A 5 -2.73 -9.70 -2.90
C ARG A 5 -2.76 -8.36 -2.19
N PHE A 6 -3.88 -7.67 -2.31
CA PHE A 6 -4.07 -6.44 -1.55
C PHE A 6 -4.63 -6.78 -0.19
N LEU A 7 -4.07 -6.18 0.83
CA LEU A 7 -4.52 -6.34 2.20
C LEU A 7 -4.96 -4.98 2.72
N ILE A 8 -6.19 -4.89 3.20
CA ILE A 8 -6.67 -3.67 3.82
C ILE A 8 -6.55 -3.84 5.32
N VAL A 9 -5.86 -2.89 5.94
CA VAL A 9 -5.67 -2.86 7.38
C VAL A 9 -6.44 -1.66 7.91
N SER A 10 -7.37 -1.90 8.81
CA SER A 10 -8.16 -0.82 9.38
C SER A 10 -7.90 -0.73 10.87
N ARG A 11 -8.01 0.48 11.39
CA ARG A 11 -7.90 0.73 12.82
C ARG A 11 -9.16 1.41 13.28
N PRO A 12 -9.59 1.15 14.52
CA PRO A 12 -10.75 1.85 15.05
C PRO A 12 -10.43 3.32 15.22
N ALA A 13 -11.49 4.13 15.26
CA ALA A 13 -11.35 5.55 15.53
C ALA A 13 -10.73 5.74 16.90
N ARG A 14 -9.91 6.78 17.00
CA ARG A 14 -9.37 7.14 18.31
C ARG A 14 -10.47 7.77 19.15
N THR A 15 -10.29 7.71 20.45
CA THR A 15 -11.22 8.35 21.37
C THR A 15 -11.38 9.80 20.99
N GLY A 16 -12.62 10.21 20.79
CA GLY A 16 -12.93 11.58 20.43
C GLY A 16 -12.83 11.89 18.95
N ALA A 17 -12.36 10.95 18.13
CA ALA A 17 -12.26 11.15 16.70
C ALA A 17 -13.47 10.54 16.01
N VAL A 18 -13.77 11.04 14.81
CA VAL A 18 -14.85 10.53 13.99
C VAL A 18 -14.26 9.60 12.95
N GLY A 19 -14.81 8.39 12.81
CA GLY A 19 -14.36 7.44 11.84
C GLY A 19 -13.07 6.75 12.27
N GLY A 20 -12.53 5.95 11.41
CA GLY A 20 -11.28 5.23 11.62
C GLY A 20 -10.33 5.47 10.48
N ASP A 21 -9.25 4.72 10.48
CA ASP A 21 -8.26 4.76 9.41
C ASP A 21 -8.24 3.43 8.69
N ALA A 22 -8.12 3.48 7.38
CA ALA A 22 -7.89 2.29 6.59
C ALA A 22 -6.74 2.55 5.62
N VAL A 23 -5.86 1.58 5.49
CA VAL A 23 -4.76 1.67 4.54
C VAL A 23 -4.69 0.36 3.80
N TRP A 24 -4.13 0.37 2.60
CA TRP A 24 -3.91 -0.88 1.90
C TRP A 24 -2.42 -1.11 1.68
N ARG A 25 -2.08 -2.37 1.60
CA ARG A 25 -0.74 -2.81 1.27
C ARG A 25 -0.83 -3.89 0.22
N LEU A 26 0.16 -3.95 -0.65
CA LEU A 26 0.26 -5.05 -1.60
C LEU A 26 1.32 -6.00 -1.07
N LEU A 27 0.94 -7.25 -0.87
CA LEU A 27 1.82 -8.28 -0.35
C LEU A 27 2.11 -9.29 -1.45
N GLY A 28 3.35 -9.72 -1.52
CA GLY A 28 3.75 -10.80 -2.39
C GLY A 28 3.93 -12.09 -1.62
N ALA A 29 4.64 -13.02 -2.23
CA ALA A 29 4.95 -14.30 -1.59
C ALA A 29 5.64 -14.07 -0.25
N ASN A 30 5.37 -14.94 0.71
CA ASN A 30 5.94 -14.86 2.05
C ASN A 30 5.58 -13.55 2.75
N ASN A 31 4.43 -12.98 2.39
CA ASN A 31 3.96 -11.73 2.99
C ASN A 31 4.94 -10.58 2.83
N ARG A 32 5.76 -10.63 1.79
CA ARG A 32 6.71 -9.57 1.52
C ARG A 32 5.96 -8.33 1.06
N HIS A 33 6.28 -7.19 1.65
CA HIS A 33 5.64 -5.93 1.31
C HIS A 33 6.16 -5.43 -0.04
N LEU A 34 5.26 -5.26 -1.00
CA LEU A 34 5.62 -4.77 -2.32
C LEU A 34 5.35 -3.28 -2.48
N GLY A 35 4.39 -2.75 -1.73
CA GLY A 35 4.04 -1.34 -1.79
C GLY A 35 2.80 -1.08 -0.96
N GLN A 36 2.39 0.17 -0.92
CA GLN A 36 1.24 0.57 -0.10
C GLN A 36 0.55 1.75 -0.74
N GLY A 37 -0.65 2.05 -0.24
CA GLY A 37 -1.40 3.21 -0.70
C GLY A 37 -0.70 4.50 -0.33
N GLY A 38 -0.91 5.53 -1.14
CA GLY A 38 -0.28 6.82 -0.92
C GLY A 38 -0.92 7.64 0.18
N GLU A 39 -2.05 7.20 0.70
CA GLU A 39 -2.76 7.96 1.73
C GLU A 39 -3.56 7.04 2.61
N THR A 40 -4.06 7.59 3.70
CA THR A 40 -4.95 6.90 4.62
C THR A 40 -6.38 7.19 4.21
N PHE A 41 -7.24 6.19 4.28
CA PHE A 41 -8.64 6.34 3.91
C PHE A 41 -9.53 6.31 5.14
N ARG A 42 -10.67 6.98 5.02
CA ARG A 42 -11.59 7.12 6.15
C ARG A 42 -12.21 5.78 6.54
N ASP A 43 -12.48 4.93 5.56
CA ASP A 43 -13.12 3.65 5.82
C ASP A 43 -12.73 2.63 4.76
N ILE A 44 -13.20 1.41 4.95
CA ILE A 44 -12.88 0.31 4.05
C ILE A 44 -13.42 0.53 2.64
N PRO A 45 -14.68 0.98 2.46
CA PRO A 45 -15.17 1.24 1.10
C PRO A 45 -14.31 2.25 0.32
N ASP A 46 -13.87 3.32 0.97
CA ASP A 46 -13.01 4.29 0.31
C ASP A 46 -11.67 3.66 -0.08
N CYS A 47 -11.14 2.82 0.80
CA CYS A 47 -9.89 2.13 0.54
C CYS A 47 -10.03 1.16 -0.64
N LEU A 48 -11.14 0.42 -0.70
CA LEU A 48 -11.41 -0.48 -1.83
C LEU A 48 -11.53 0.29 -3.14
N ALA A 49 -12.18 1.45 -3.11
CA ALA A 49 -12.30 2.28 -4.30
C ALA A 49 -10.93 2.75 -4.77
N ALA A 50 -10.04 3.06 -3.85
CA ALA A 50 -8.69 3.49 -4.20
C ALA A 50 -7.90 2.35 -4.83
N ILE A 51 -8.05 1.13 -4.31
CA ILE A 51 -7.40 -0.05 -4.90
C ILE A 51 -7.89 -0.27 -6.32
N GLU A 52 -9.19 -0.14 -6.53
CA GLU A 52 -9.76 -0.34 -7.85
C GLU A 52 -9.27 0.74 -8.82
N ARG A 53 -9.17 1.98 -8.35
CA ARG A 53 -8.64 3.06 -9.17
C ARG A 53 -7.19 2.78 -9.56
N LEU A 54 -6.40 2.25 -8.64
CA LEU A 54 -5.03 1.86 -8.94
C LEU A 54 -4.99 0.78 -10.00
N ARG A 55 -5.81 -0.26 -9.84
CA ARG A 55 -5.79 -1.37 -10.78
C ARG A 55 -6.18 -0.94 -12.18
N LEU A 56 -7.20 -0.11 -12.29
CA LEU A 56 -7.68 0.35 -13.58
C LEU A 56 -6.74 1.36 -14.22
N GLY A 57 -6.02 2.13 -13.41
CA GLY A 57 -5.15 3.17 -13.92
C GLY A 57 -3.68 2.80 -13.94
N LEU A 58 -3.34 1.55 -13.64
CA LEU A 58 -1.94 1.18 -13.45
C LEU A 58 -1.06 1.52 -14.65
N ASP A 59 -1.55 1.33 -15.86
CA ASP A 59 -0.76 1.60 -17.06
C ASP A 59 -0.60 3.08 -17.36
N ARG A 60 -1.43 3.93 -16.74
CA ARG A 60 -1.33 5.37 -16.90
C ARG A 60 -0.61 6.04 -15.76
N GLY A 61 -0.22 5.25 -14.75
CA GLY A 61 0.47 5.80 -13.60
C GLY A 61 1.84 6.34 -13.98
N ARG A 62 2.27 7.37 -13.28
CA ARG A 62 3.57 7.98 -13.49
C ARG A 62 4.48 7.63 -12.32
N PRO A 63 5.44 6.73 -12.55
CA PRO A 63 6.36 6.39 -11.47
C PRO A 63 7.45 7.44 -11.33
N SER A 64 7.89 7.64 -10.10
CA SER A 64 9.05 8.49 -9.86
C SER A 64 9.83 7.93 -8.68
N ILE A 65 11.13 8.19 -8.71
CA ILE A 65 12.03 7.79 -7.65
C ILE A 65 12.71 9.07 -7.18
N SER A 66 12.65 9.30 -5.88
CA SER A 66 13.16 10.53 -5.30
C SER A 66 14.09 10.24 -4.14
N PRO A 67 15.13 11.05 -4.01
CA PRO A 67 15.98 10.94 -2.83
C PRO A 67 15.25 11.48 -1.60
N VAL A 68 15.49 10.84 -0.47
CA VAL A 68 14.99 11.29 0.82
C VAL A 68 16.15 11.27 1.80
N ASP A 69 15.91 11.79 2.99
CA ASP A 69 16.93 11.79 4.04
C ASP A 69 18.24 12.43 3.54
N HIS A 70 18.13 13.65 3.05
CA HIS A 70 19.26 14.42 2.54
C HIS A 70 20.02 13.71 1.43
N GLY A 71 19.29 12.94 0.61
CA GLY A 71 19.87 12.26 -0.54
C GLY A 71 20.52 10.94 -0.23
N GLN A 72 20.36 10.43 0.98
CA GLN A 72 21.00 9.19 1.38
C GLN A 72 20.18 7.96 1.11
N LEU A 73 18.88 8.12 0.96
CA LEU A 73 17.95 7.02 0.72
C LEU A 73 17.06 7.37 -0.45
N TRP A 74 16.39 6.37 -0.96
CA TRP A 74 15.52 6.51 -2.14
C TRP A 74 14.16 5.91 -1.86
N ARG A 75 13.10 6.61 -2.33
CA ARG A 75 11.74 6.08 -2.29
C ARG A 75 11.11 6.24 -3.64
N TRP A 76 10.16 5.34 -3.96
CA TRP A 76 9.40 5.47 -5.19
C TRP A 76 7.94 5.79 -4.85
N ARG A 77 7.30 6.42 -5.81
CA ARG A 77 5.86 6.64 -5.74
C ARG A 77 5.29 6.51 -7.14
N LEU A 78 3.99 6.24 -7.18
CA LEU A 78 3.24 6.14 -8.43
C LEU A 78 2.10 7.13 -8.35
N ASP A 79 2.07 8.08 -9.28
CA ASP A 79 1.04 9.10 -9.32
C ASP A 79 0.08 8.82 -10.46
N LEU A 80 -1.18 9.16 -10.26
CA LEU A 80 -2.22 9.07 -11.29
C LEU A 80 -3.09 10.30 -11.17
N ASP A 81 -3.22 11.04 -12.27
CA ASP A 81 -4.03 12.25 -12.31
C ASP A 81 -3.65 13.24 -11.21
N GLY A 82 -2.37 13.36 -10.95
CA GLY A 82 -1.86 14.32 -9.99
C GLY A 82 -1.90 13.87 -8.53
N LEU A 83 -2.35 12.64 -8.27
CA LEU A 83 -2.42 12.12 -6.92
C LEU A 83 -1.45 10.95 -6.76
N THR A 84 -0.79 10.87 -5.62
CA THR A 84 0.05 9.71 -5.32
C THR A 84 -0.87 8.57 -4.90
N ILE A 85 -0.94 7.54 -5.73
CA ILE A 85 -1.83 6.41 -5.49
C ILE A 85 -1.12 5.23 -4.85
N ALA A 86 0.20 5.19 -4.93
CA ALA A 86 0.97 4.12 -4.30
C ALA A 86 2.38 4.62 -4.03
N CYS A 87 3.05 4.00 -3.07
CA CYS A 87 4.42 4.36 -2.76
C CYS A 87 5.13 3.17 -2.11
N SER A 88 6.46 3.29 -2.01
CA SER A 88 7.26 2.25 -1.39
C SER A 88 6.98 2.20 0.11
N THR A 89 7.06 1.00 0.67
CA THR A 89 6.86 0.82 2.11
C THR A 89 8.10 1.18 2.91
N ARG A 90 9.23 1.32 2.23
CA ARG A 90 10.49 1.64 2.91
C ARG A 90 11.34 2.50 1.98
N ALA A 91 12.39 3.06 2.54
CA ALA A 91 13.40 3.76 1.78
C ALA A 91 14.57 2.81 1.51
N TYR A 92 15.20 2.97 0.37
CA TYR A 92 16.28 2.09 -0.08
C TYR A 92 17.59 2.84 -0.12
N ARG A 93 18.67 2.16 0.20
CA ARG A 93 19.98 2.78 0.17
C ARG A 93 20.48 3.06 -1.23
N ARG A 94 20.06 2.23 -2.19
CA ARG A 94 20.52 2.34 -3.56
C ARG A 94 19.36 2.60 -4.49
N GLN A 95 19.58 3.49 -5.43
CA GLN A 95 18.56 3.81 -6.41
C GLN A 95 18.12 2.57 -7.18
N ARG A 96 19.07 1.70 -7.53
CA ARG A 96 18.76 0.48 -8.27
C ARG A 96 17.82 -0.43 -7.49
N GLU A 97 18.03 -0.55 -6.18
CA GLU A 97 17.13 -1.34 -5.35
C GLU A 97 15.73 -0.77 -5.33
N CYS A 98 15.64 0.56 -5.29
CA CYS A 98 14.36 1.24 -5.33
C CYS A 98 13.66 1.01 -6.66
N GLN A 99 14.39 1.10 -7.77
CA GLN A 99 13.83 0.84 -9.10
C GLN A 99 13.31 -0.59 -9.19
N TYR A 100 14.06 -1.55 -8.66
CA TYR A 100 13.64 -2.94 -8.68
C TYR A 100 12.37 -3.15 -7.86
N SER A 101 12.31 -2.50 -6.69
CA SER A 101 11.12 -2.58 -5.85
C SER A 101 9.89 -2.04 -6.57
N LEU A 102 10.04 -0.91 -7.26
CA LEU A 102 8.95 -0.32 -8.03
C LEU A 102 8.48 -1.28 -9.12
N ALA A 103 9.40 -1.88 -9.85
CA ALA A 103 9.05 -2.82 -10.91
C ALA A 103 8.29 -4.03 -10.35
N ARG A 104 8.72 -4.52 -9.19
CA ARG A 104 8.03 -5.64 -8.55
C ARG A 104 6.63 -5.24 -8.09
N PHE A 105 6.48 -4.00 -7.61
CA PHE A 105 5.16 -3.53 -7.22
C PHE A 105 4.22 -3.51 -8.42
N VAL A 106 4.65 -2.92 -9.53
CA VAL A 106 3.80 -2.81 -10.72
C VAL A 106 3.40 -4.20 -11.21
N ALA A 107 4.37 -5.11 -11.30
CA ALA A 107 4.08 -6.46 -11.75
C ALA A 107 3.11 -7.17 -10.80
N GLY A 108 3.33 -7.02 -9.50
CA GLY A 108 2.45 -7.64 -8.50
C GLY A 108 1.05 -7.07 -8.53
N ALA A 109 0.92 -5.75 -8.66
CA ALA A 109 -0.39 -5.12 -8.69
C ALA A 109 -1.20 -5.56 -9.91
N ARG A 110 -0.52 -5.78 -11.02
CA ARG A 110 -1.18 -6.19 -12.26
C ARG A 110 -1.84 -7.55 -12.12
N GLY A 111 -1.23 -8.45 -11.36
CA GLY A 111 -1.77 -9.79 -11.19
C GLY A 111 -2.37 -10.07 -9.81
N ALA A 112 -2.61 -9.03 -9.01
CA ALA A 112 -2.99 -9.24 -7.63
C ALA A 112 -4.40 -9.77 -7.47
N GLU A 113 -4.59 -10.57 -6.42
CA GLU A 113 -5.90 -11.02 -6.02
C GLU A 113 -6.75 -9.85 -5.54
N PRO A 114 -8.07 -10.00 -5.56
CA PRO A 114 -8.91 -8.98 -4.95
C PRO A 114 -8.52 -8.70 -3.51
N ALA A 115 -8.81 -7.49 -3.06
CA ALA A 115 -8.41 -7.05 -1.74
C ALA A 115 -9.02 -7.92 -0.64
N LEU A 116 -8.22 -8.24 0.34
CA LEU A 116 -8.65 -8.89 1.55
C LEU A 116 -8.66 -7.85 2.65
N HIS A 117 -9.53 -8.06 3.64
CA HIS A 117 -9.65 -7.12 4.74
C HIS A 117 -9.09 -7.75 6.02
N ALA A 118 -8.27 -7.00 6.73
CA ALA A 118 -7.80 -7.40 8.03
C ALA A 118 -7.88 -6.20 8.96
N ARG A 119 -8.28 -6.44 10.18
CA ARG A 119 -8.29 -5.39 11.17
C ARG A 119 -6.94 -5.30 11.83
N ALA A 120 -6.48 -4.08 11.96
CA ALA A 120 -5.27 -3.85 12.71
C ALA A 120 -5.55 -4.12 14.17
N ALA A 121 -4.70 -4.73 14.73
CA ALA A 121 -4.81 -5.02 16.09
C ALA A 121 -5.60 -6.19 16.37
N SER A 122 -5.62 -6.18 15.51
CA SER A 122 -5.97 -6.95 15.65
C SER A 122 -6.48 -6.76 16.78
N ALA A 123 -7.05 -6.21 16.17
CA ALA A 123 -7.43 -5.60 16.95
C ALA A 123 -7.72 -6.37 18.00
N LEU A 124 -7.27 -6.71 17.55
CA LEU A 124 -7.14 -7.09 18.08
C LEU A 124 -7.18 -8.02 18.82
N ARG A 125 -7.24 -8.39 18.95
CA ARG A 125 -7.15 -9.03 19.55
C ARG A 125 -7.52 -9.92 19.93
N PRO A 126 -7.59 -10.13 20.35
CA PRO A 126 -7.85 -10.83 20.74
C PRO A 126 -8.26 -11.78 20.97
N ARG A 127 -8.12 -11.87 21.00
CA ARG A 127 -8.51 -12.42 21.09
C ARG A 127 -8.97 -13.13 21.43
N GLY A 128 -8.94 -13.15 21.52
CA GLY A 128 -9.41 -13.46 21.74
C GLY A 128 -10.13 -13.87 21.75
N THR A 129 -10.32 -13.76 21.74
CA THR A 129 -10.85 -13.76 21.71
C THR A 129 -11.37 -14.15 21.52
N ALA A 130 -11.51 -14.35 21.69
CA ALA A 130 -11.81 -14.51 21.41
C ALA A 130 -12.15 -14.58 21.30
#